data_c7ec09447497bb904cf0f756301cdb05
#
_entry.id   c7ec09447497bb904cf0f756301cdb05
#
_cell.length_a   1.000
_cell.length_b   1.000
_cell.length_c   1.000
_cell.angle_alpha   90.00
_cell.angle_beta   90.00
_cell.angle_gamma   90.00
#
_symmetry.space_group_name_H-M   'P 1'
#
loop_
_entity.id
_entity.type
_entity.pdbx_description
1 polymer ?
#
loop_
_entity_poly.entity_id
_entity_poly.type
_entity_poly.pdbx_seq_one_letter_code
_entity_poly.pdbx_strand_id
1 'polypeptide(L)'
;MIIVLKPEASESEVDHIIDRLRDLGLKSQISTGQERTIIGVIGDDRILHNQPLTALPGVESVLPILAPWKLVSREFQKEDTIIDVSGVKIGGKKLAIMAGPCAVERLELTVGIAHDVKAAGASILRGGAYKPRTSPYSFQGLGREGLDYLLEAKKQTGLPVVSEILDTRDIELFLEKADIIQIGARNMQNFELLKEVGAYDKPVLLKRGLSATIKEFLLSAEYIMSRGNRNVMLCERGIRTFETQYRNTLDLAAIPTLKTLSHLPVIVDPSHATGQWALVAPMSKAAVAAGADGLLIEVHSNPECALCDGEESIMPSKFKALMHDLGNIAKAVGREI
;
A
#
# COMPACT_ATOMS: atom_id res chain seq x y z
N MET A 1 -4.41 24.94 -9.67
CA MET A 1 -4.47 24.55 -11.11
C MET A 1 -4.14 25.76 -11.97
N ILE A 2 -3.43 25.55 -13.08
CA ILE A 2 -3.20 26.59 -14.10
C ILE A 2 -3.86 26.12 -15.39
N ILE A 3 -4.74 26.95 -15.97
CA ILE A 3 -5.34 26.73 -17.29
C ILE A 3 -4.54 27.57 -18.29
N VAL A 4 -3.93 26.93 -19.26
CA VAL A 4 -3.18 27.57 -20.34
C VAL A 4 -4.13 27.76 -21.53
N LEU A 5 -4.23 28.98 -22.03
CA LEU A 5 -5.10 29.33 -23.14
C LEU A 5 -4.35 29.21 -24.44
N LYS A 6 -5.09 28.94 -25.52
CA LYS A 6 -4.59 29.03 -26.88
C LYS A 6 -4.24 30.47 -27.22
N PRO A 7 -3.24 30.74 -28.07
CA PRO A 7 -2.86 32.09 -28.44
C PRO A 7 -4.00 32.90 -29.07
N GLU A 8 -4.91 32.22 -29.79
CA GLU A 8 -6.07 32.80 -30.46
C GLU A 8 -7.35 32.79 -29.60
N ALA A 9 -7.30 32.45 -28.33
CA ALA A 9 -8.46 32.42 -27.46
C ALA A 9 -9.14 33.80 -27.39
N SER A 10 -10.43 33.85 -27.70
CA SER A 10 -11.23 35.07 -27.66
C SER A 10 -11.59 35.49 -26.23
N GLU A 11 -11.87 36.78 -26.03
CA GLU A 11 -12.32 37.28 -24.71
C GLU A 11 -13.57 36.55 -24.23
N SER A 12 -14.50 36.22 -25.11
CA SER A 12 -15.71 35.48 -24.72
C SER A 12 -15.44 34.05 -24.27
N GLU A 13 -14.42 33.39 -24.79
CA GLU A 13 -13.98 32.07 -24.31
C GLU A 13 -13.30 32.16 -22.95
N VAL A 14 -12.51 33.22 -22.74
CA VAL A 14 -11.88 33.50 -21.45
C VAL A 14 -12.94 33.73 -20.37
N ASP A 15 -13.93 34.60 -20.64
CA ASP A 15 -15.04 34.89 -19.75
C ASP A 15 -15.86 33.66 -19.43
N HIS A 16 -16.13 32.80 -20.42
CA HIS A 16 -16.85 31.55 -20.23
C HIS A 16 -16.10 30.62 -19.26
N ILE A 17 -14.77 30.51 -19.35
CA ILE A 17 -13.94 29.73 -18.43
C ILE A 17 -14.01 30.31 -17.02
N ILE A 18 -13.92 31.63 -16.88
CA ILE A 18 -13.98 32.33 -15.59
C ILE A 18 -15.33 32.11 -14.90
N ASP A 19 -16.42 32.26 -15.64
CA ASP A 19 -17.77 32.04 -15.11
C ASP A 19 -17.95 30.60 -14.66
N ARG A 20 -17.45 29.64 -15.44
CA ARG A 20 -17.45 28.20 -15.03
C ARG A 20 -16.69 27.95 -13.73
N LEU A 21 -15.54 28.58 -13.52
CA LEU A 21 -14.78 28.48 -12.28
C LEU A 21 -15.53 29.12 -11.10
N ARG A 22 -16.19 30.25 -11.35
CA ARG A 22 -16.99 30.96 -10.33
C ARG A 22 -18.19 30.11 -9.88
N ASP A 23 -18.90 29.46 -10.82
CA ASP A 23 -20.03 28.59 -10.55
C ASP A 23 -19.64 27.40 -9.67
N LEU A 24 -18.37 26.96 -9.75
CA LEU A 24 -17.78 25.93 -8.91
C LEU A 24 -17.22 26.47 -7.57
N GLY A 25 -17.46 27.75 -7.25
CA GLY A 25 -17.01 28.38 -6.01
C GLY A 25 -15.52 28.72 -5.96
N LEU A 26 -14.85 28.73 -7.12
CA LEU A 26 -13.42 29.04 -7.24
C LEU A 26 -13.21 30.49 -7.68
N LYS A 27 -12.07 31.06 -7.29
CA LYS A 27 -11.58 32.33 -7.80
C LYS A 27 -10.56 32.09 -8.92
N SER A 28 -10.42 33.07 -9.80
CA SER A 28 -9.46 33.02 -10.91
C SER A 28 -8.61 34.29 -10.94
N GLN A 29 -7.38 34.17 -11.41
CA GLN A 29 -6.48 35.27 -11.69
C GLN A 29 -5.92 35.08 -13.10
N ILE A 30 -6.15 36.06 -13.98
CA ILE A 30 -5.61 36.06 -15.34
C ILE A 30 -4.20 36.66 -15.32
N SER A 31 -3.28 36.01 -16.01
CA SER A 31 -1.95 36.53 -16.28
C SER A 31 -1.70 36.48 -17.79
N THR A 32 -1.55 37.64 -18.41
CA THR A 32 -1.29 37.76 -19.84
C THR A 32 0.21 37.99 -20.04
N GLY A 33 0.89 36.99 -20.61
CA GLY A 33 2.29 37.07 -21.02
C GLY A 33 2.41 37.51 -22.50
N GLN A 34 3.65 37.69 -22.96
CA GLN A 34 3.90 38.04 -24.37
C GLN A 34 3.53 36.92 -25.35
N GLU A 35 3.68 35.67 -24.93
CA GLU A 35 3.42 34.52 -25.80
C GLU A 35 2.10 33.80 -25.47
N ARG A 36 1.66 33.84 -24.21
CA ARG A 36 0.50 33.06 -23.72
C ARG A 36 -0.24 33.76 -22.59
N THR A 37 -1.54 33.57 -22.57
CA THR A 37 -2.40 33.93 -21.45
C THR A 37 -2.69 32.67 -20.63
N ILE A 38 -2.61 32.80 -19.28
CA ILE A 38 -2.91 31.73 -18.33
C ILE A 38 -3.96 32.21 -17.33
N ILE A 39 -4.80 31.27 -16.86
CA ILE A 39 -5.73 31.49 -15.76
C ILE A 39 -5.25 30.65 -14.56
N GLY A 40 -4.79 31.34 -13.50
CA GLY A 40 -4.50 30.73 -12.21
C GLY A 40 -5.81 30.51 -11.45
N VAL A 41 -6.10 29.27 -11.05
CA VAL A 41 -7.25 28.94 -10.23
C VAL A 41 -6.86 29.03 -8.75
N ILE A 42 -7.63 29.78 -7.97
CA ILE A 42 -7.42 30.04 -6.54
C ILE A 42 -8.54 29.38 -5.75
N GLY A 43 -8.15 28.49 -4.83
CA GLY A 43 -9.05 27.70 -3.99
C GLY A 43 -8.70 26.22 -4.02
N ASP A 44 -9.56 25.35 -3.47
CA ASP A 44 -9.38 23.89 -3.55
C ASP A 44 -9.78 23.39 -4.95
N ASP A 45 -8.80 23.35 -5.84
CA ASP A 45 -8.98 23.00 -7.26
C ASP A 45 -9.15 21.49 -7.52
N ARG A 46 -9.21 20.65 -6.46
CA ARG A 46 -9.43 19.19 -6.60
C ARG A 46 -10.79 18.88 -7.24
N ILE A 47 -11.79 19.71 -7.04
CA ILE A 47 -13.11 19.58 -7.68
C ILE A 47 -13.01 19.65 -9.21
N LEU A 48 -11.96 20.27 -9.74
CA LEU A 48 -11.74 20.42 -11.18
C LEU A 48 -11.05 19.20 -11.81
N HIS A 49 -10.47 18.29 -11.02
CA HIS A 49 -9.74 17.14 -11.57
C HIS A 49 -10.64 16.20 -12.40
N ASN A 50 -11.94 16.19 -12.12
CA ASN A 50 -12.93 15.39 -12.83
C ASN A 50 -13.75 16.21 -13.84
N GLN A 51 -13.41 17.50 -14.06
CA GLN A 51 -14.06 18.35 -15.03
C GLN A 51 -13.32 18.30 -16.36
N PRO A 52 -14.03 18.23 -17.50
CA PRO A 52 -13.40 18.19 -18.82
C PRO A 52 -12.92 19.58 -19.26
N LEU A 53 -12.08 20.25 -18.47
CA LEU A 53 -11.62 21.61 -18.71
C LEU A 53 -10.86 21.75 -20.04
N THR A 54 -10.15 20.70 -20.45
CA THR A 54 -9.44 20.67 -21.74
C THR A 54 -10.37 20.64 -22.95
N ALA A 55 -11.66 20.30 -22.74
CA ALA A 55 -12.67 20.33 -23.79
C ALA A 55 -13.32 21.73 -23.96
N LEU A 56 -13.06 22.66 -23.04
CA LEU A 56 -13.59 24.03 -23.16
C LEU A 56 -12.92 24.77 -24.34
N PRO A 57 -13.69 25.53 -25.12
CA PRO A 57 -13.12 26.40 -26.16
C PRO A 57 -12.07 27.34 -25.58
N GLY A 58 -11.01 27.60 -26.31
CA GLY A 58 -9.92 28.48 -25.88
C GLY A 58 -8.90 27.84 -24.94
N VAL A 59 -9.15 26.65 -24.37
CA VAL A 59 -8.17 25.95 -23.52
C VAL A 59 -7.19 25.15 -24.39
N GLU A 60 -5.90 25.34 -24.16
CA GLU A 60 -4.82 24.54 -24.76
C GLU A 60 -4.45 23.36 -23.86
N SER A 61 -4.20 23.63 -22.57
CA SER A 61 -3.83 22.61 -21.59
C SER A 61 -4.20 23.03 -20.16
N VAL A 62 -4.24 22.04 -19.27
CA VAL A 62 -4.53 22.24 -17.84
C VAL A 62 -3.42 21.61 -17.03
N LEU A 63 -2.76 22.42 -16.20
CA LEU A 63 -1.65 22.01 -15.34
C LEU A 63 -2.13 21.94 -13.87
N PRO A 64 -2.28 20.76 -13.27
CA PRO A 64 -2.63 20.65 -11.87
C PRO A 64 -1.44 21.14 -11.00
N ILE A 65 -1.73 21.96 -9.98
CA ILE A 65 -0.73 22.38 -8.99
C ILE A 65 -0.83 21.50 -7.75
N LEU A 66 -2.06 21.22 -7.29
CA LEU A 66 -2.30 20.36 -6.13
C LEU A 66 -2.34 18.89 -6.55
N ALA A 67 -1.87 18.03 -5.65
CA ALA A 67 -2.04 16.59 -5.82
C ALA A 67 -3.55 16.22 -5.80
N PRO A 68 -3.99 15.20 -6.58
CA PRO A 68 -5.39 14.80 -6.63
C PRO A 68 -5.89 14.11 -5.35
N TRP A 69 -5.00 13.80 -4.41
CA TRP A 69 -5.30 13.28 -3.08
C TRP A 69 -5.07 14.36 -2.02
N LYS A 70 -5.75 14.26 -0.87
CA LYS A 70 -5.67 15.23 0.23
C LYS A 70 -5.22 14.57 1.54
N LEU A 71 -5.99 13.61 2.01
CA LEU A 71 -5.82 13.02 3.34
C LEU A 71 -4.53 12.22 3.48
N VAL A 72 -4.08 11.57 2.40
CA VAL A 72 -2.81 10.83 2.37
C VAL A 72 -1.60 11.73 2.14
N SER A 73 -1.81 13.02 1.83
CA SER A 73 -0.75 13.95 1.43
C SER A 73 0.11 14.39 2.61
N ARG A 74 1.40 14.56 2.36
CA ARG A 74 2.33 15.22 3.27
C ARG A 74 1.97 16.70 3.53
N GLU A 75 1.18 17.32 2.64
CA GLU A 75 0.61 18.66 2.88
C GLU A 75 -0.48 18.66 3.96
N PHE A 76 -1.25 17.56 4.05
CA PHE A 76 -2.29 17.40 5.06
C PHE A 76 -1.70 17.11 6.45
N GLN A 77 -0.66 16.27 6.49
CA GLN A 77 0.04 15.92 7.73
C GLN A 77 1.55 15.87 7.48
N LYS A 78 2.31 16.74 8.15
CA LYS A 78 3.76 16.86 7.97
C LYS A 78 4.53 15.74 8.65
N GLU A 79 4.10 15.31 9.83
CA GLU A 79 4.71 14.25 10.62
C GLU A 79 4.34 12.88 10.06
N ASP A 80 5.24 11.90 10.21
CA ASP A 80 4.97 10.51 9.86
C ASP A 80 3.81 9.95 10.70
N THR A 81 2.91 9.23 10.05
CA THR A 81 1.87 8.46 10.76
C THR A 81 2.49 7.26 11.45
N ILE A 82 2.18 7.11 12.74
CA ILE A 82 2.54 5.94 13.53
C ILE A 82 1.26 5.20 13.88
N ILE A 83 1.15 3.95 13.43
CA ILE A 83 0.00 3.08 13.68
C ILE A 83 0.37 2.10 14.80
N ASP A 84 -0.43 2.06 15.86
CA ASP A 84 -0.29 1.08 16.94
C ASP A 84 -1.17 -0.13 16.67
N VAL A 85 -0.55 -1.30 16.61
CA VAL A 85 -1.23 -2.59 16.44
C VAL A 85 -0.88 -3.47 17.63
N SER A 86 -1.73 -3.50 18.64
CA SER A 86 -1.53 -4.29 19.85
C SER A 86 -0.14 -4.07 20.50
N GLY A 87 0.32 -2.81 20.54
CA GLY A 87 1.63 -2.41 21.09
C GLY A 87 2.78 -2.42 20.07
N VAL A 88 2.59 -2.91 18.86
CA VAL A 88 3.57 -2.79 17.75
C VAL A 88 3.36 -1.49 17.01
N LYS A 89 4.33 -0.57 17.09
CA LYS A 89 4.29 0.73 16.42
C LYS A 89 4.87 0.62 15.01
N ILE A 90 4.05 0.89 13.98
CA ILE A 90 4.42 0.84 12.56
C ILE A 90 4.55 2.28 12.04
N GLY A 91 5.66 2.60 11.36
CA GLY A 91 5.99 3.97 10.90
C GLY A 91 6.90 4.74 11.85
N GLY A 92 7.19 4.18 13.05
CA GLY A 92 8.14 4.76 14.00
C GLY A 92 9.59 4.39 13.71
N LYS A 93 10.48 4.57 14.68
CA LYS A 93 11.91 4.28 14.54
C LYS A 93 12.21 2.79 14.36
N LYS A 94 11.40 1.92 14.97
CA LYS A 94 11.51 0.47 14.90
C LYS A 94 10.83 -0.06 13.63
N LEU A 95 11.52 -0.96 12.91
CA LEU A 95 10.96 -1.63 11.73
C LEU A 95 9.89 -2.66 12.14
N ALA A 96 8.76 -2.65 11.45
CA ALA A 96 7.73 -3.67 11.60
C ALA A 96 8.02 -4.86 10.69
N ILE A 97 8.31 -6.03 11.28
CA ILE A 97 8.59 -7.25 10.50
C ILE A 97 7.38 -8.18 10.60
N MET A 98 6.67 -8.30 9.48
CA MET A 98 5.52 -9.17 9.29
C MET A 98 5.98 -10.45 8.61
N ALA A 99 5.94 -11.59 9.29
CA ALA A 99 6.43 -12.85 8.73
C ALA A 99 5.47 -14.02 9.04
N GLY A 100 5.45 -15.01 8.15
CA GLY A 100 4.61 -16.20 8.30
C GLY A 100 4.28 -16.86 6.96
N PRO A 101 3.41 -17.88 6.93
CA PRO A 101 3.14 -18.66 5.71
C PRO A 101 2.35 -17.85 4.66
N CYS A 102 2.58 -18.13 3.37
CA CYS A 102 1.76 -17.57 2.29
C CYS A 102 0.28 -17.88 2.50
N ALA A 103 -0.03 -19.16 2.62
CA ALA A 103 -1.37 -19.65 2.93
C ALA A 103 -1.38 -20.33 4.31
N VAL A 104 -2.50 -20.22 5.00
CA VAL A 104 -2.79 -21.02 6.18
C VAL A 104 -3.26 -22.39 5.72
N GLU A 105 -2.54 -23.45 6.10
CA GLU A 105 -2.78 -24.82 5.59
C GLU A 105 -3.26 -25.79 6.67
N ARG A 106 -2.64 -25.76 7.84
CA ARG A 106 -2.95 -26.63 8.98
C ARG A 106 -2.59 -25.91 10.27
N LEU A 107 -3.29 -26.26 11.35
CA LEU A 107 -3.11 -25.61 12.66
C LEU A 107 -1.67 -25.74 13.16
N GLU A 108 -1.15 -26.98 13.22
CA GLU A 108 0.18 -27.27 13.79
C GLU A 108 1.30 -26.57 13.00
N LEU A 109 1.17 -26.55 11.68
CA LEU A 109 2.12 -25.89 10.79
C LEU A 109 2.10 -24.37 11.03
N THR A 110 0.91 -23.78 11.10
CA THR A 110 0.72 -22.32 11.29
C THR A 110 1.27 -21.89 12.65
N VAL A 111 0.97 -22.62 13.69
CA VAL A 111 1.48 -22.37 15.05
C VAL A 111 3.00 -22.57 15.12
N GLY A 112 3.52 -23.63 14.51
CA GLY A 112 4.97 -23.88 14.46
C GLY A 112 5.73 -22.74 13.78
N ILE A 113 5.27 -22.30 12.59
CA ILE A 113 5.85 -21.15 11.87
C ILE A 113 5.75 -19.88 12.73
N ALA A 114 4.62 -19.65 13.40
CA ALA A 114 4.45 -18.48 14.26
C ALA A 114 5.46 -18.43 15.40
N HIS A 115 5.76 -19.57 16.04
CA HIS A 115 6.81 -19.67 17.04
C HIS A 115 8.20 -19.39 16.45
N ASP A 116 8.52 -19.97 15.29
CA ASP A 116 9.80 -19.80 14.63
C ASP A 116 10.05 -18.33 14.25
N VAL A 117 9.07 -17.66 13.62
CA VAL A 117 9.23 -16.25 13.21
C VAL A 117 9.29 -15.33 14.42
N LYS A 118 8.51 -15.59 15.49
CA LYS A 118 8.60 -14.84 16.75
C LYS A 118 9.99 -14.96 17.38
N ALA A 119 10.50 -16.18 17.50
CA ALA A 119 11.82 -16.44 18.07
C ALA A 119 12.94 -15.78 17.26
N ALA A 120 12.73 -15.60 15.95
CA ALA A 120 13.65 -14.87 15.06
C ALA A 120 13.49 -13.35 15.11
N GLY A 121 12.46 -12.80 15.79
CA GLY A 121 12.26 -11.36 15.96
C GLY A 121 11.18 -10.73 15.10
N ALA A 122 10.31 -11.50 14.45
CA ALA A 122 9.11 -10.94 13.81
C ALA A 122 8.21 -10.29 14.86
N SER A 123 7.58 -9.18 14.47
CA SER A 123 6.66 -8.41 15.31
C SER A 123 5.19 -8.69 15.01
N ILE A 124 4.87 -9.22 13.82
CA ILE A 124 3.51 -9.48 13.35
C ILE A 124 3.51 -10.82 12.61
N LEU A 125 2.48 -11.64 12.84
CA LEU A 125 2.25 -12.87 12.08
C LEU A 125 1.44 -12.53 10.83
N ARG A 126 1.94 -12.91 9.64
CA ARG A 126 1.18 -12.85 8.40
C ARG A 126 0.72 -14.25 7.99
N GLY A 127 -0.47 -14.35 7.42
CA GLY A 127 -0.99 -15.59 6.87
C GLY A 127 -2.25 -15.36 6.04
N GLY A 128 -2.32 -15.96 4.85
CA GLY A 128 -3.50 -15.88 3.98
C GLY A 128 -4.51 -16.98 4.32
N ALA A 129 -5.60 -16.64 5.00
CA ALA A 129 -6.73 -17.56 5.22
C ALA A 129 -7.59 -17.72 3.95
N TYR A 130 -7.69 -16.67 3.15
CA TYR A 130 -8.31 -16.64 1.83
C TYR A 130 -7.24 -16.41 0.76
N LYS A 131 -7.36 -17.04 -0.39
CA LYS A 131 -6.36 -16.95 -1.47
C LYS A 131 -7.03 -16.59 -2.80
N PRO A 132 -6.79 -15.36 -3.34
CA PRO A 132 -7.27 -14.99 -4.67
C PRO A 132 -6.41 -15.66 -5.73
N ARG A 133 -6.89 -16.76 -6.31
CA ARG A 133 -6.14 -17.55 -7.29
C ARG A 133 -6.62 -17.28 -8.70
N THR A 134 -5.66 -17.23 -9.65
CA THR A 134 -5.97 -17.13 -11.08
C THR A 134 -6.68 -18.39 -11.61
N SER A 135 -6.29 -19.56 -11.10
CA SER A 135 -6.94 -20.83 -11.44
C SER A 135 -7.95 -21.23 -10.35
N PRO A 136 -9.19 -21.59 -10.72
CA PRO A 136 -10.19 -22.08 -9.77
C PRO A 136 -9.83 -23.44 -9.15
N TYR A 137 -8.88 -24.16 -9.76
CA TYR A 137 -8.41 -25.47 -9.28
C TYR A 137 -7.27 -25.37 -8.26
N SER A 138 -6.68 -24.19 -8.08
CA SER A 138 -5.66 -23.95 -7.06
C SER A 138 -6.28 -23.90 -5.66
N PHE A 139 -5.49 -24.15 -4.63
CA PHE A 139 -5.91 -24.02 -3.23
C PHE A 139 -6.44 -22.61 -2.96
N GLN A 140 -7.70 -22.50 -2.53
CA GLN A 140 -8.42 -21.21 -2.33
C GLN A 140 -8.28 -20.66 -0.90
N GLY A 141 -7.55 -21.37 -0.03
CA GLY A 141 -7.49 -21.07 1.40
C GLY A 141 -8.53 -21.83 2.21
N LEU A 142 -8.39 -21.80 3.53
CA LEU A 142 -9.31 -22.44 4.49
C LEU A 142 -10.45 -21.52 4.93
N GLY A 143 -10.44 -20.25 4.50
CA GLY A 143 -11.48 -19.29 4.88
C GLY A 143 -11.53 -19.05 6.39
N ARG A 144 -12.72 -19.16 6.98
CA ARG A 144 -12.96 -18.95 8.42
C ARG A 144 -12.05 -19.82 9.29
N GLU A 145 -11.89 -21.11 8.96
CA GLU A 145 -11.03 -22.04 9.69
C GLU A 145 -9.57 -21.57 9.70
N GLY A 146 -9.08 -21.03 8.57
CA GLY A 146 -7.74 -20.45 8.49
C GLY A 146 -7.55 -19.24 9.40
N LEU A 147 -8.58 -18.40 9.56
CA LEU A 147 -8.56 -17.30 10.52
C LEU A 147 -8.57 -17.81 11.97
N ASP A 148 -9.27 -18.90 12.26
CA ASP A 148 -9.25 -19.55 13.59
C ASP A 148 -7.84 -20.09 13.93
N TYR A 149 -7.14 -20.67 12.95
CA TYR A 149 -5.75 -21.12 13.13
C TYR A 149 -4.79 -19.95 13.38
N LEU A 150 -4.96 -18.83 12.69
CA LEU A 150 -4.18 -17.62 12.94
C LEU A 150 -4.46 -17.05 14.35
N LEU A 151 -5.72 -17.06 14.76
CA LEU A 151 -6.10 -16.62 16.11
C LEU A 151 -5.50 -17.50 17.19
N GLU A 152 -5.44 -18.82 16.98
CA GLU A 152 -4.77 -19.75 17.90
C GLU A 152 -3.27 -19.49 17.94
N ALA A 153 -2.62 -19.31 16.80
CA ALA A 153 -1.21 -18.94 16.72
C ALA A 153 -0.93 -17.60 17.45
N LYS A 154 -1.82 -16.61 17.34
CA LYS A 154 -1.76 -15.35 18.10
C LYS A 154 -1.84 -15.59 19.60
N LYS A 155 -2.77 -16.43 20.08
CA LYS A 155 -2.91 -16.75 21.50
C LYS A 155 -1.63 -17.36 22.07
N GLN A 156 -0.97 -18.27 21.33
CA GLN A 156 0.24 -18.94 21.79
C GLN A 156 1.49 -18.07 21.69
N THR A 157 1.56 -17.18 20.70
CA THR A 157 2.76 -16.38 20.45
C THR A 157 2.65 -14.93 20.91
N GLY A 158 1.45 -14.38 21.02
CA GLY A 158 1.22 -12.96 21.27
C GLY A 158 1.48 -12.06 20.05
N LEU A 159 1.78 -12.62 18.87
CA LEU A 159 1.96 -11.85 17.65
C LEU A 159 0.59 -11.37 17.14
N PRO A 160 0.37 -10.07 16.89
CA PRO A 160 -0.80 -9.61 16.16
C PRO A 160 -0.80 -10.18 14.74
N VAL A 161 -2.00 -10.31 14.16
CA VAL A 161 -2.23 -11.01 12.90
C VAL A 161 -2.60 -10.05 11.77
N VAL A 162 -1.95 -10.21 10.61
CA VAL A 162 -2.38 -9.63 9.33
C VAL A 162 -2.84 -10.72 8.37
N SER A 163 -4.05 -10.56 7.81
CA SER A 163 -4.61 -11.49 6.81
C SER A 163 -5.39 -10.75 5.74
N GLU A 164 -5.43 -11.32 4.52
CA GLU A 164 -6.06 -10.70 3.35
C GLU A 164 -7.56 -10.97 3.30
N ILE A 165 -8.34 -9.89 3.19
CA ILE A 165 -9.77 -9.94 2.90
C ILE A 165 -10.02 -9.87 1.39
N LEU A 166 -10.99 -10.63 0.90
CA LEU A 166 -11.35 -10.65 -0.53
C LEU A 166 -12.70 -9.98 -0.82
N ASP A 167 -13.63 -10.02 0.14
CA ASP A 167 -15.01 -9.63 -0.07
C ASP A 167 -15.57 -8.87 1.14
N THR A 168 -16.44 -7.89 0.88
CA THR A 168 -17.09 -7.09 1.93
C THR A 168 -17.93 -7.93 2.88
N ARG A 169 -18.47 -9.07 2.44
CA ARG A 169 -19.27 -10.00 3.27
C ARG A 169 -18.49 -10.61 4.43
N ASP A 170 -17.16 -10.63 4.36
CA ASP A 170 -16.29 -11.19 5.39
C ASP A 170 -15.80 -10.14 6.40
N ILE A 171 -16.22 -8.87 6.29
CA ILE A 171 -15.63 -7.78 7.06
C ILE A 171 -15.77 -7.98 8.57
N GLU A 172 -16.96 -8.37 9.05
CA GLU A 172 -17.20 -8.60 10.48
C GLU A 172 -16.29 -9.70 11.03
N LEU A 173 -16.07 -10.76 10.24
CA LEU A 173 -15.17 -11.84 10.59
C LEU A 173 -13.71 -11.36 10.74
N PHE A 174 -13.27 -10.47 9.84
CA PHE A 174 -11.92 -9.90 9.90
C PHE A 174 -11.78 -8.88 11.03
N LEU A 175 -12.82 -8.11 11.34
CA LEU A 175 -12.82 -7.21 12.49
C LEU A 175 -12.63 -7.97 13.81
N GLU A 176 -13.21 -9.16 13.92
CA GLU A 176 -13.07 -10.03 15.09
C GLU A 176 -11.70 -10.72 15.17
N LYS A 177 -11.19 -11.27 14.05
CA LYS A 177 -10.10 -12.27 14.05
C LYS A 177 -8.75 -11.76 13.57
N ALA A 178 -8.68 -10.64 12.85
CA ALA A 178 -7.43 -10.05 12.39
C ALA A 178 -7.14 -8.74 13.11
N ASP A 179 -5.88 -8.41 13.33
CA ASP A 179 -5.45 -7.10 13.87
C ASP A 179 -5.20 -6.09 12.76
N ILE A 180 -4.80 -6.57 11.60
CA ILE A 180 -4.58 -5.78 10.38
C ILE A 180 -5.34 -6.45 9.23
N ILE A 181 -6.15 -5.69 8.53
CA ILE A 181 -6.81 -6.13 7.30
C ILE A 181 -5.89 -5.84 6.12
N GLN A 182 -5.47 -6.88 5.39
CA GLN A 182 -4.72 -6.69 4.15
C GLN A 182 -5.68 -6.60 2.95
N ILE A 183 -5.50 -5.55 2.14
CA ILE A 183 -6.08 -5.45 0.81
C ILE A 183 -5.03 -5.90 -0.20
N GLY A 184 -5.30 -7.02 -0.88
CA GLY A 184 -4.39 -7.59 -1.87
C GLY A 184 -4.25 -6.73 -3.12
N ALA A 185 -3.15 -6.92 -3.86
CA ALA A 185 -2.85 -6.15 -5.07
C ALA A 185 -3.95 -6.22 -6.14
N ARG A 186 -4.68 -7.34 -6.23
CA ARG A 186 -5.81 -7.51 -7.15
C ARG A 186 -7.05 -6.70 -6.75
N ASN A 187 -7.16 -6.36 -5.45
CA ASN A 187 -8.27 -5.59 -4.87
C ASN A 187 -7.91 -4.12 -4.59
N MET A 188 -6.73 -3.64 -5.01
CA MET A 188 -6.35 -2.24 -4.82
C MET A 188 -7.37 -1.26 -5.42
N GLN A 189 -8.02 -1.63 -6.51
CA GLN A 189 -9.05 -0.84 -7.18
C GLN A 189 -10.48 -1.34 -6.95
N ASN A 190 -10.68 -2.25 -5.99
CA ASN A 190 -12.01 -2.63 -5.54
C ASN A 190 -12.54 -1.55 -4.58
N PHE A 191 -13.02 -0.44 -5.16
CA PHE A 191 -13.39 0.75 -4.39
C PHE A 191 -14.51 0.50 -3.39
N GLU A 192 -15.41 -0.45 -3.65
CA GLU A 192 -16.45 -0.80 -2.68
C GLU A 192 -15.83 -1.48 -1.44
N LEU A 193 -14.86 -2.39 -1.64
CA LEU A 193 -14.13 -3.00 -0.54
C LEU A 193 -13.30 -1.95 0.23
N LEU A 194 -12.65 -1.01 -0.48
CA LEU A 194 -11.88 0.06 0.15
C LEU A 194 -12.75 0.99 1.01
N LYS A 195 -13.94 1.36 0.52
CA LYS A 195 -14.90 2.17 1.28
C LYS A 195 -15.40 1.44 2.51
N GLU A 196 -15.69 0.16 2.38
CA GLU A 196 -16.21 -0.65 3.48
C GLU A 196 -15.17 -0.82 4.59
N VAL A 197 -13.93 -1.24 4.28
CA VAL A 197 -12.86 -1.33 5.30
C VAL A 197 -12.50 0.04 5.88
N GLY A 198 -12.67 1.09 5.11
CA GLY A 198 -12.44 2.48 5.53
C GLY A 198 -13.46 2.99 6.55
N ALA A 199 -14.62 2.34 6.71
CA ALA A 199 -15.64 2.72 7.68
C ALA A 199 -15.31 2.28 9.13
N TYR A 200 -14.29 1.47 9.32
CA TYR A 200 -13.90 0.92 10.61
C TYR A 200 -12.51 1.41 11.02
N ASP A 201 -12.29 1.62 12.30
CA ASP A 201 -10.98 2.01 12.86
C ASP A 201 -10.08 0.76 13.05
N LYS A 202 -9.87 0.03 11.96
CA LYS A 202 -9.03 -1.17 11.91
C LYS A 202 -7.82 -0.90 11.01
N PRO A 203 -6.58 -1.18 11.44
CA PRO A 203 -5.40 -1.01 10.61
C PRO A 203 -5.52 -1.74 9.26
N VAL A 204 -5.18 -1.06 8.17
CA VAL A 204 -5.25 -1.59 6.80
C VAL A 204 -3.88 -1.58 6.15
N LEU A 205 -3.45 -2.73 5.63
CA LEU A 205 -2.28 -2.88 4.78
C LEU A 205 -2.73 -2.94 3.31
N LEU A 206 -2.59 -1.83 2.59
CA LEU A 206 -2.97 -1.72 1.19
C LEU A 206 -1.78 -2.10 0.31
N LYS A 207 -1.90 -3.18 -0.48
CA LYS A 207 -0.86 -3.61 -1.43
C LYS A 207 -1.03 -2.91 -2.78
N ARG A 208 0.08 -2.42 -3.34
CA ARG A 208 0.12 -1.80 -4.68
C ARG A 208 -0.32 -2.80 -5.74
N GLY A 209 -1.18 -2.36 -6.65
CA GLY A 209 -1.62 -3.15 -7.81
C GLY A 209 -0.48 -3.47 -8.77
N LEU A 210 -0.62 -4.58 -9.51
CA LEU A 210 0.43 -5.14 -10.36
C LEU A 210 0.92 -4.21 -11.49
N SER A 211 0.11 -3.24 -11.91
CA SER A 211 0.44 -2.24 -12.94
C SER A 211 0.02 -0.83 -12.51
N ALA A 212 -0.11 -0.63 -11.19
CA ALA A 212 -0.57 0.63 -10.63
C ALA A 212 0.56 1.66 -10.54
N THR A 213 0.27 2.87 -10.98
CA THR A 213 1.12 4.03 -10.74
C THR A 213 1.10 4.42 -9.25
N ILE A 214 2.08 5.20 -8.80
CA ILE A 214 2.09 5.77 -7.44
C ILE A 214 0.85 6.64 -7.21
N LYS A 215 0.40 7.37 -8.25
CA LYS A 215 -0.82 8.18 -8.19
C LYS A 215 -2.06 7.34 -7.90
N GLU A 216 -2.28 6.25 -8.62
CA GLU A 216 -3.42 5.34 -8.40
C GLU A 216 -3.36 4.69 -7.03
N PHE A 217 -2.16 4.33 -6.58
CA PHE A 217 -1.94 3.73 -5.28
C PHE A 217 -2.30 4.68 -4.13
N LEU A 218 -1.87 5.95 -4.21
CA LEU A 218 -2.24 6.98 -3.21
C LEU A 218 -3.73 7.31 -3.26
N LEU A 219 -4.36 7.34 -4.44
CA LEU A 219 -5.81 7.53 -4.56
C LEU A 219 -6.61 6.37 -3.95
N SER A 220 -6.12 5.13 -4.05
CA SER A 220 -6.74 3.99 -3.38
C SER A 220 -6.65 4.10 -1.85
N ALA A 221 -5.51 4.57 -1.32
CA ALA A 221 -5.40 4.88 0.12
C ALA A 221 -6.32 6.05 0.53
N GLU A 222 -6.47 7.06 -0.32
CA GLU A 222 -7.41 8.17 -0.12
C GLU A 222 -8.86 7.68 0.02
N TYR A 223 -9.28 6.67 -0.77
CA TYR A 223 -10.61 6.06 -0.63
C TYR A 223 -10.86 5.51 0.77
N ILE A 224 -9.89 4.78 1.33
CA ILE A 224 -9.99 4.24 2.70
C ILE A 224 -10.07 5.40 3.70
N MET A 225 -9.13 6.35 3.61
CA MET A 225 -9.06 7.48 4.55
C MET A 225 -10.26 8.42 4.47
N SER A 226 -10.87 8.57 3.30
CA SER A 226 -12.08 9.39 3.10
C SER A 226 -13.30 8.87 3.85
N ARG A 227 -13.28 7.59 4.27
CA ARG A 227 -14.34 6.97 5.08
C ARG A 227 -14.11 7.09 6.59
N GLY A 228 -12.98 7.68 7.01
CA GLY A 228 -12.65 7.96 8.41
C GLY A 228 -11.44 7.20 8.95
N ASN A 229 -11.08 6.06 8.35
CA ASN A 229 -9.96 5.26 8.83
C ASN A 229 -8.62 5.94 8.53
N ARG A 230 -7.86 6.26 9.58
CA ARG A 230 -6.53 6.89 9.49
C ARG A 230 -5.37 5.89 9.60
N ASN A 231 -5.66 4.63 9.89
CA ASN A 231 -4.68 3.59 10.16
C ASN A 231 -4.33 2.81 8.87
N VAL A 232 -3.82 3.51 7.85
CA VAL A 232 -3.50 2.93 6.55
C VAL A 232 -1.99 2.84 6.36
N MET A 233 -1.51 1.67 5.95
CA MET A 233 -0.12 1.38 5.54
C MET A 233 -0.08 1.08 4.06
N LEU A 234 0.93 1.61 3.37
CA LEU A 234 1.21 1.33 1.96
C LEU A 234 2.16 0.14 1.85
N CYS A 235 1.89 -0.82 0.95
CA CYS A 235 2.78 -1.96 0.74
C CYS A 235 3.23 -2.05 -0.73
N GLU A 236 4.49 -1.71 -0.98
CA GLU A 236 5.14 -1.98 -2.27
C GLU A 236 5.43 -3.48 -2.38
N ARG A 237 5.06 -4.10 -3.50
CA ARG A 237 5.17 -5.55 -3.74
C ARG A 237 5.62 -5.94 -5.15
N GLY A 238 6.19 -4.98 -5.85
CA GLY A 238 6.60 -5.13 -7.25
C GLY A 238 5.47 -4.85 -8.25
N ILE A 239 5.87 -4.42 -9.40
CA ILE A 239 5.01 -4.15 -10.55
C ILE A 239 5.42 -5.03 -11.73
N ARG A 240 4.46 -5.33 -12.61
CA ARG A 240 4.74 -6.00 -13.89
C ARG A 240 5.50 -5.06 -14.80
N THR A 241 6.59 -5.56 -15.36
CA THR A 241 7.39 -4.90 -16.38
C THR A 241 7.61 -5.86 -17.55
N PHE A 242 8.44 -5.49 -18.49
CA PHE A 242 8.87 -6.36 -19.60
C PHE A 242 9.81 -7.48 -19.12
N GLU A 243 10.39 -7.38 -17.92
CA GLU A 243 11.31 -8.40 -17.37
C GLU A 243 10.56 -9.64 -16.92
N THR A 244 11.07 -10.83 -17.23
CA THR A 244 10.42 -12.12 -17.00
C THR A 244 11.26 -13.10 -16.17
N GLN A 245 12.50 -12.75 -15.80
CA GLN A 245 13.37 -13.62 -15.00
C GLN A 245 12.91 -13.73 -13.54
N TYR A 246 12.11 -12.77 -13.08
CA TYR A 246 11.47 -12.76 -11.78
C TYR A 246 10.00 -12.34 -11.92
N ARG A 247 9.20 -12.63 -10.91
CA ARG A 247 7.74 -12.47 -10.96
C ARG A 247 7.29 -11.03 -11.23
N ASN A 248 7.90 -10.07 -10.54
CA ASN A 248 7.66 -8.62 -10.72
C ASN A 248 8.93 -7.85 -10.42
N THR A 249 9.05 -6.65 -10.96
CA THR A 249 10.13 -5.72 -10.62
C THR A 249 9.79 -5.01 -9.31
N LEU A 250 10.59 -5.21 -8.27
CA LEU A 250 10.46 -4.45 -7.03
C LEU A 250 10.88 -3.00 -7.27
N ASP A 251 9.93 -2.08 -7.12
CA ASP A 251 10.15 -0.65 -7.32
C ASP A 251 10.70 -0.02 -6.03
N LEU A 252 12.01 -0.14 -5.81
CA LEU A 252 12.67 0.45 -4.64
C LEU A 252 12.57 1.97 -4.62
N ALA A 253 12.52 2.63 -5.79
CA ALA A 253 12.37 4.07 -5.88
C ALA A 253 10.99 4.56 -5.41
N ALA A 254 9.98 3.69 -5.43
CA ALA A 254 8.67 4.01 -4.87
C ALA A 254 8.73 4.32 -3.37
N ILE A 255 9.66 3.71 -2.61
CA ILE A 255 9.75 3.89 -1.15
C ILE A 255 10.02 5.37 -0.80
N PRO A 256 11.16 5.98 -1.18
CA PRO A 256 11.43 7.38 -0.87
C PRO A 256 10.44 8.32 -1.55
N THR A 257 9.91 7.99 -2.73
CA THR A 257 8.89 8.78 -3.41
C THR A 257 7.60 8.83 -2.60
N LEU A 258 7.11 7.69 -2.11
CA LEU A 258 5.92 7.63 -1.25
C LEU A 258 6.14 8.39 0.06
N LYS A 259 7.31 8.28 0.68
CA LYS A 259 7.67 9.03 1.90
C LYS A 259 7.70 10.55 1.68
N THR A 260 8.02 11.02 0.47
CA THR A 260 7.96 12.44 0.10
C THR A 260 6.52 12.91 -0.12
N LEU A 261 5.69 12.11 -0.78
CA LEU A 261 4.32 12.47 -1.16
C LEU A 261 3.31 12.26 -0.05
N SER A 262 3.56 11.30 0.86
CA SER A 262 2.61 10.85 1.87
C SER A 262 3.26 10.73 3.25
N HIS A 263 2.44 10.84 4.29
CA HIS A 263 2.83 10.62 5.69
C HIS A 263 2.61 9.16 6.15
N LEU A 264 2.04 8.31 5.29
CA LEU A 264 1.68 6.93 5.63
C LEU A 264 2.92 6.02 5.70
N PRO A 265 2.96 5.02 6.60
CA PRO A 265 4.02 4.03 6.65
C PRO A 265 4.12 3.23 5.35
N VAL A 266 5.35 2.93 4.93
CA VAL A 266 5.65 2.16 3.72
C VAL A 266 6.25 0.81 4.10
N ILE A 267 5.51 -0.26 3.83
CA ILE A 267 5.93 -1.66 3.98
C ILE A 267 6.38 -2.19 2.62
N VAL A 268 7.31 -3.12 2.61
CA VAL A 268 7.77 -3.77 1.38
C VAL A 268 7.60 -5.28 1.48
N ASP A 269 7.09 -5.87 0.41
CA ASP A 269 6.90 -7.31 0.24
C ASP A 269 7.86 -7.85 -0.82
N PRO A 270 9.08 -8.25 -0.45
CA PRO A 270 10.07 -8.77 -1.38
C PRO A 270 9.74 -10.17 -1.89
N SER A 271 8.97 -10.97 -1.12
CA SER A 271 8.56 -12.32 -1.51
C SER A 271 7.70 -12.28 -2.76
N HIS A 272 6.55 -11.59 -2.70
CA HIS A 272 5.66 -11.47 -3.86
C HIS A 272 6.22 -10.58 -4.98
N ALA A 273 7.19 -9.69 -4.67
CA ALA A 273 7.86 -8.92 -5.70
C ALA A 273 8.70 -9.83 -6.59
N THR A 274 9.60 -10.59 -6.00
CA THR A 274 10.58 -11.36 -6.76
C THR A 274 10.09 -12.73 -7.19
N GLY A 275 9.22 -13.38 -6.40
CA GLY A 275 8.73 -14.73 -6.67
C GLY A 275 9.80 -15.81 -6.50
N GLN A 276 10.95 -15.49 -5.89
CA GLN A 276 12.10 -16.38 -5.73
C GLN A 276 12.72 -16.21 -4.35
N TRP A 277 12.77 -17.28 -3.56
CA TRP A 277 13.30 -17.24 -2.19
C TRP A 277 14.74 -16.68 -2.09
N ALA A 278 15.58 -16.93 -3.12
CA ALA A 278 16.96 -16.48 -3.13
C ALA A 278 17.09 -14.94 -3.20
N LEU A 279 16.08 -14.26 -3.76
CA LEU A 279 16.06 -12.80 -3.91
C LEU A 279 15.40 -12.10 -2.71
N VAL A 280 14.70 -12.83 -1.83
CA VAL A 280 14.01 -12.22 -0.67
C VAL A 280 14.99 -11.48 0.25
N ALA A 281 16.09 -12.12 0.63
CA ALA A 281 17.05 -11.51 1.56
C ALA A 281 17.75 -10.26 0.97
N PRO A 282 18.34 -10.27 -0.25
CA PRO A 282 18.93 -9.06 -0.81
C PRO A 282 17.91 -7.93 -1.01
N MET A 283 16.69 -8.23 -1.44
CA MET A 283 15.65 -7.20 -1.63
C MET A 283 15.11 -6.66 -0.32
N SER A 284 15.00 -7.46 0.72
CA SER A 284 14.67 -7.01 2.08
C SER A 284 15.69 -5.98 2.59
N LYS A 285 16.99 -6.27 2.42
CA LYS A 285 18.07 -5.37 2.83
C LYS A 285 18.02 -4.05 2.05
N ALA A 286 17.82 -4.12 0.75
CA ALA A 286 17.69 -2.95 -0.11
C ALA A 286 16.46 -2.10 0.25
N ALA A 287 15.34 -2.72 0.57
CA ALA A 287 14.12 -2.03 0.99
C ALA A 287 14.32 -1.25 2.30
N VAL A 288 14.97 -1.84 3.30
CA VAL A 288 15.30 -1.16 4.55
C VAL A 288 16.27 -0.01 4.31
N ALA A 289 17.30 -0.22 3.47
CA ALA A 289 18.24 0.83 3.08
C ALA A 289 17.57 1.99 2.32
N ALA A 290 16.52 1.70 1.53
CA ALA A 290 15.70 2.70 0.83
C ALA A 290 14.71 3.46 1.74
N GLY A 291 14.57 3.07 3.02
CA GLY A 291 13.74 3.78 4.00
C GLY A 291 12.38 3.15 4.27
N ALA A 292 12.18 1.87 3.98
CA ALA A 292 10.94 1.15 4.34
C ALA A 292 10.71 1.18 5.87
N ASP A 293 9.44 1.27 6.27
CA ASP A 293 9.01 1.22 7.68
C ASP A 293 8.80 -0.20 8.18
N GLY A 294 8.79 -1.18 7.29
CA GLY A 294 8.68 -2.58 7.61
C GLY A 294 8.74 -3.49 6.39
N LEU A 295 8.71 -4.78 6.65
CA LEU A 295 8.77 -5.83 5.65
C LEU A 295 7.63 -6.83 5.84
N LEU A 296 7.14 -7.40 4.73
CA LEU A 296 6.18 -8.51 4.69
C LEU A 296 6.85 -9.69 4.01
N ILE A 297 7.17 -10.75 4.77
CA ILE A 297 8.02 -11.85 4.30
C ILE A 297 7.28 -13.19 4.43
N GLU A 298 7.36 -14.01 3.39
CA GLU A 298 6.82 -15.37 3.41
C GLU A 298 7.85 -16.34 4.00
N VAL A 299 7.41 -17.06 5.03
CA VAL A 299 8.20 -18.08 5.73
C VAL A 299 7.42 -19.38 5.79
N HIS A 300 8.04 -20.48 5.37
CA HIS A 300 7.45 -21.80 5.43
C HIS A 300 8.47 -22.83 5.90
N SER A 301 8.06 -23.77 6.77
CA SER A 301 8.97 -24.77 7.35
C SER A 301 9.47 -25.78 6.32
N ASN A 302 8.66 -26.06 5.30
CA ASN A 302 8.99 -26.91 4.15
C ASN A 302 8.41 -26.31 2.86
N PRO A 303 9.09 -25.34 2.21
CA PRO A 303 8.59 -24.65 1.03
C PRO A 303 8.22 -25.56 -0.14
N GLU A 304 8.90 -26.70 -0.30
CA GLU A 304 8.63 -27.67 -1.38
C GLU A 304 7.24 -28.32 -1.26
N CYS A 305 6.68 -28.37 -0.06
CA CYS A 305 5.36 -28.95 0.22
C CYS A 305 4.26 -27.88 0.42
N ALA A 306 4.59 -26.60 0.24
CA ALA A 306 3.63 -25.52 0.43
C ALA A 306 2.50 -25.57 -0.60
N LEU A 307 1.25 -25.40 -0.15
CA LEU A 307 0.08 -25.37 -1.04
C LEU A 307 0.00 -24.08 -1.87
N CYS A 308 0.78 -23.05 -1.50
CA CYS A 308 0.82 -21.78 -2.19
C CYS A 308 2.20 -21.12 -2.07
N ASP A 309 2.71 -20.64 -3.23
CA ASP A 309 3.88 -19.76 -3.33
C ASP A 309 5.15 -20.28 -2.58
N GLY A 310 5.40 -21.59 -2.62
CA GLY A 310 6.59 -22.21 -2.02
C GLY A 310 7.90 -21.69 -2.59
N GLU A 311 7.93 -21.36 -3.88
CA GLU A 311 9.13 -20.86 -4.59
C GLU A 311 9.65 -19.53 -4.02
N GLU A 312 8.79 -18.71 -3.42
CA GLU A 312 9.16 -17.40 -2.85
C GLU A 312 9.23 -17.41 -1.33
N SER A 313 8.87 -18.53 -0.69
CA SER A 313 8.93 -18.70 0.76
C SER A 313 10.35 -19.06 1.23
N ILE A 314 10.83 -18.39 2.28
CA ILE A 314 12.11 -18.73 2.90
C ILE A 314 11.92 -19.66 4.10
N MET A 315 12.90 -20.52 4.38
CA MET A 315 12.89 -21.38 5.57
C MET A 315 13.11 -20.55 6.84
N PRO A 316 12.61 -20.97 8.03
CA PRO A 316 12.82 -20.29 9.31
C PRO A 316 14.30 -20.01 9.63
N SER A 317 15.20 -20.93 9.30
CA SER A 317 16.64 -20.73 9.47
C SER A 317 17.21 -19.58 8.64
N LYS A 318 16.75 -19.44 7.37
CA LYS A 318 17.12 -18.31 6.49
C LYS A 318 16.49 -17.01 6.96
N PHE A 319 15.25 -17.05 7.47
CA PHE A 319 14.60 -15.89 8.06
C PHE A 319 15.38 -15.38 9.28
N LYS A 320 15.81 -16.27 10.18
CA LYS A 320 16.64 -15.91 11.34
C LYS A 320 17.96 -15.25 10.93
N ALA A 321 18.63 -15.77 9.91
CA ALA A 321 19.86 -15.16 9.37
C ALA A 321 19.58 -13.77 8.77
N LEU A 322 18.48 -13.64 8.02
CA LEU A 322 18.05 -12.36 7.47
C LEU A 322 17.79 -11.31 8.56
N MET A 323 17.11 -11.69 9.65
CA MET A 323 16.84 -10.78 10.77
C MET A 323 18.12 -10.24 11.42
N HIS A 324 19.16 -11.08 11.54
CA HIS A 324 20.47 -10.63 12.01
C HIS A 324 21.08 -9.57 11.08
N ASP A 325 21.06 -9.82 9.76
CA ASP A 325 21.59 -8.88 8.75
C ASP A 325 20.80 -7.56 8.73
N LEU A 326 19.46 -7.65 8.81
CA LEU A 326 18.58 -6.47 8.86
C LEU A 326 18.87 -5.58 10.07
N GLY A 327 19.25 -6.16 11.22
CA GLY A 327 19.69 -5.41 12.39
C GLY A 327 20.90 -4.50 12.12
N ASN A 328 21.84 -4.96 11.30
CA ASN A 328 23.00 -4.18 10.91
C ASN A 328 22.62 -3.06 9.92
N ILE A 329 21.79 -3.37 8.91
CA ILE A 329 21.32 -2.39 7.94
C ILE A 329 20.47 -1.31 8.62
N ALA A 330 19.54 -1.71 9.50
CA ALA A 330 18.70 -0.79 10.25
C ALA A 330 19.54 0.24 11.02
N LYS A 331 20.57 -0.20 11.75
CA LYS A 331 21.48 0.69 12.47
C LYS A 331 22.19 1.67 11.52
N ALA A 332 22.63 1.20 10.36
CA ALA A 332 23.32 2.05 9.37
C ALA A 332 22.44 3.18 8.82
N VAL A 333 21.11 2.99 8.78
CA VAL A 333 20.13 4.00 8.33
C VAL A 333 19.38 4.67 9.49
N GLY A 334 19.87 4.55 10.72
CA GLY A 334 19.29 5.20 11.90
C GLY A 334 17.96 4.59 12.40
N ARG A 335 17.69 3.34 12.02
CA ARG A 335 16.49 2.58 12.44
C ARG A 335 16.84 1.49 13.45
N GLU A 336 15.81 0.87 14.03
CA GLU A 336 15.91 -0.26 14.97
C GLU A 336 15.07 -1.45 14.46
N ILE A 337 15.38 -2.67 14.96
CA ILE A 337 14.60 -3.87 14.65
C ILE A 337 14.13 -4.56 15.93
#